data_2ad385521c3c4a7d551c90478fd84e6b
#
_entry.id   2ad385521c3c4a7d551c90478fd84e6b
#
_cell.length_a   1.000
_cell.length_b   1.000
_cell.length_c   1.000
_cell.angle_alpha   90.00
_cell.angle_beta   90.00
_cell.angle_gamma   90.00
#
_symmetry.space_group_name_H-M   'P 1'
#
loop_
_entity.id
_entity.type
_entity.pdbx_description
1 polymer ?
#
loop_
_entity_poly.entity_id
_entity_poly.type
_entity_poly.pdbx_seq_one_letter_code
_entity_poly.pdbx_strand_id
1 'polypeptide(L)'
;LGGSANHRKQAKDYQLKNVKFLDTTSDINLIHKFLNTLNVYAHGRSDGEQCSSSIIEGLSHHLPMISHTASSMGQKEQIGDAGEVVEDYLEYSDAMKNLMCNKNYYVVCKLNAEKRYREIYDVPSIISKFVTLYREAANA
;
A
#
# COMPACT_ATOMS: atom_id res chain seq x y z
N LEU A 1 -8.25 4.40 6.97
CA LEU A 1 -9.55 5.06 6.87
C LEU A 1 -10.66 4.01 6.94
N GLY A 2 -11.69 4.26 7.75
CA GLY A 2 -12.79 3.35 7.93
C GLY A 2 -12.44 2.15 8.83
N GLY A 3 -12.94 2.11 10.02
CA GLY A 3 -12.86 0.94 10.89
C GLY A 3 -14.28 0.44 11.14
N SER A 4 -14.50 -0.88 10.99
CA SER A 4 -15.78 -1.47 11.38
C SER A 4 -16.01 -1.34 12.89
N ALA A 5 -17.26 -1.47 13.34
CA ALA A 5 -17.60 -1.51 14.76
C ALA A 5 -16.79 -2.58 15.51
N ASN A 6 -16.49 -3.71 14.84
CA ASN A 6 -15.65 -4.78 15.40
C ASN A 6 -14.23 -4.35 15.66
N HIS A 7 -13.58 -3.63 14.74
CA HIS A 7 -12.22 -3.13 14.94
C HIS A 7 -12.16 -2.13 16.11
N ARG A 8 -13.16 -1.25 16.21
CA ARG A 8 -13.26 -0.31 17.35
C ARG A 8 -13.45 -1.04 18.68
N LYS A 9 -14.27 -2.11 18.68
CA LYS A 9 -14.46 -2.97 19.85
C LYS A 9 -13.17 -3.68 20.23
N GLN A 10 -12.49 -4.33 19.28
CA GLN A 10 -11.21 -5.01 19.51
C GLN A 10 -10.16 -4.06 20.09
N ALA A 11 -10.00 -2.85 19.53
CA ALA A 11 -9.06 -1.86 20.06
C ALA A 11 -9.37 -1.50 21.51
N LYS A 12 -10.65 -1.42 21.88
CA LYS A 12 -11.08 -1.18 23.25
C LYS A 12 -10.80 -2.38 24.16
N ASP A 13 -11.14 -3.59 23.71
CA ASP A 13 -10.97 -4.82 24.47
C ASP A 13 -9.49 -5.10 24.76
N TYR A 14 -8.60 -4.79 23.80
CA TYR A 14 -7.15 -4.87 23.97
C TYR A 14 -6.50 -3.61 24.59
N GLN A 15 -7.31 -2.64 25.00
CA GLN A 15 -6.86 -1.37 25.62
C GLN A 15 -5.79 -0.63 24.81
N LEU A 16 -5.89 -0.66 23.47
CA LEU A 16 -4.94 0.00 22.58
C LEU A 16 -5.12 1.53 22.66
N LYS A 17 -4.12 2.23 23.20
CA LYS A 17 -4.15 3.70 23.38
C LYS A 17 -3.61 4.48 22.18
N ASN A 18 -2.90 3.82 21.28
CA ASN A 18 -2.20 4.40 20.13
C ASN A 18 -2.92 4.20 18.80
N VAL A 19 -4.20 3.83 18.83
CA VAL A 19 -5.02 3.61 17.64
C VAL A 19 -6.01 4.77 17.45
N LYS A 20 -6.02 5.33 16.25
CA LYS A 20 -7.03 6.30 15.81
C LYS A 20 -7.89 5.70 14.70
N PHE A 21 -9.19 5.84 14.82
CA PHE A 21 -10.14 5.49 13.79
C PHE A 21 -10.63 6.75 13.10
N LEU A 22 -10.42 6.82 11.81
CA LEU A 22 -10.96 7.88 10.96
C LEU A 22 -12.19 7.37 10.23
N ASP A 23 -13.19 8.21 10.07
CA ASP A 23 -14.39 7.85 9.34
C ASP A 23 -14.09 7.68 7.85
N THR A 24 -14.87 6.83 7.19
CA THR A 24 -14.77 6.62 5.75
C THR A 24 -15.12 7.93 5.03
N THR A 25 -14.34 8.27 4.02
CA THR A 25 -14.57 9.46 3.19
C THR A 25 -14.30 9.14 1.73
N SER A 26 -15.03 9.80 0.85
CA SER A 26 -14.78 9.85 -0.60
C SER A 26 -14.13 11.18 -1.03
N ASP A 27 -13.86 12.07 -0.08
CA ASP A 27 -13.14 13.32 -0.38
C ASP A 27 -11.66 13.01 -0.63
N ILE A 28 -11.27 13.13 -1.89
CA ILE A 28 -9.91 12.83 -2.35
C ILE A 28 -8.86 13.73 -1.67
N ASN A 29 -9.19 14.96 -1.35
CA ASN A 29 -8.28 15.89 -0.68
C ASN A 29 -8.01 15.45 0.77
N LEU A 30 -9.03 14.92 1.46
CA LEU A 30 -8.86 14.37 2.80
C LEU A 30 -8.05 13.07 2.77
N ILE A 31 -8.26 12.22 1.76
CA ILE A 31 -7.47 11.00 1.54
C ILE A 31 -5.99 11.36 1.35
N HIS A 32 -5.68 12.30 0.45
CA HIS A 32 -4.30 12.74 0.21
C HIS A 32 -3.67 13.37 1.46
N LYS A 33 -4.41 14.21 2.18
CA LYS A 33 -3.93 14.77 3.45
C LYS A 33 -3.61 13.68 4.46
N PHE A 34 -4.46 12.67 4.57
CA PHE A 34 -4.23 11.54 5.46
C PHE A 34 -2.98 10.74 5.04
N LEU A 35 -2.87 10.35 3.78
CA LEU A 35 -1.73 9.59 3.28
C LEU A 35 -0.41 10.33 3.50
N ASN A 36 -0.38 11.65 3.35
CA ASN A 36 0.79 12.49 3.64
C ASN A 36 1.20 12.50 5.12
N THR A 37 0.36 12.06 6.04
CA THR A 37 0.73 11.94 7.47
C THR A 37 1.35 10.60 7.84
N LEU A 38 1.32 9.63 6.92
CA LEU A 38 1.81 8.29 7.17
C LEU A 38 3.32 8.19 6.93
N ASN A 39 3.96 7.31 7.68
CA ASN A 39 5.34 6.88 7.42
C ASN A 39 5.36 5.52 6.70
N VAL A 40 4.41 4.65 7.00
CA VAL A 40 4.27 3.31 6.42
C VAL A 40 2.80 3.10 6.08
N TYR A 41 2.52 2.48 4.95
CA TYR A 41 1.18 2.04 4.60
C TYR A 41 1.02 0.55 4.89
N ALA A 42 0.22 0.26 5.90
CA ALA A 42 -0.06 -1.10 6.34
C ALA A 42 -1.40 -1.58 5.75
N HIS A 43 -1.34 -2.41 4.70
CA HIS A 43 -2.51 -2.97 4.03
C HIS A 43 -2.90 -4.29 4.70
N GLY A 44 -3.94 -4.25 5.54
CA GLY A 44 -4.36 -5.39 6.37
C GLY A 44 -5.38 -6.33 5.73
N ARG A 45 -5.62 -6.23 4.42
CA ARG A 45 -6.62 -7.05 3.74
C ARG A 45 -6.06 -8.43 3.40
N SER A 46 -6.79 -9.48 3.79
CA SER A 46 -6.37 -10.89 3.64
C SER A 46 -7.30 -11.70 2.72
N ASP A 47 -8.25 -11.07 2.04
CA ASP A 47 -9.33 -11.74 1.30
C ASP A 47 -9.10 -11.85 -0.23
N GLY A 48 -7.84 -11.76 -0.68
CA GLY A 48 -7.49 -12.13 -2.05
C GLY A 48 -7.64 -11.04 -3.11
N GLU A 49 -7.36 -9.81 -2.76
CA GLU A 49 -7.36 -8.71 -3.71
C GLU A 49 -6.19 -8.84 -4.72
N GLN A 50 -6.49 -8.96 -6.00
CA GLN A 50 -5.46 -9.10 -7.04
C GLN A 50 -4.83 -7.77 -7.43
N CYS A 51 -5.60 -6.68 -7.41
CA CYS A 51 -5.12 -5.34 -7.72
C CYS A 51 -5.82 -4.33 -6.83
N SER A 52 -5.08 -3.80 -5.87
CA SER A 52 -5.60 -2.86 -4.89
C SER A 52 -5.33 -1.42 -5.30
N SER A 53 -6.39 -0.63 -5.50
CA SER A 53 -6.26 0.82 -5.69
C SER A 53 -5.61 1.50 -4.50
N SER A 54 -5.89 1.02 -3.29
CA SER A 54 -5.31 1.59 -2.06
C SER A 54 -3.80 1.33 -1.93
N ILE A 55 -3.27 0.25 -2.49
CA ILE A 55 -1.82 0.04 -2.61
C ILE A 55 -1.23 1.07 -3.57
N ILE A 56 -1.86 1.30 -4.73
CA ILE A 56 -1.42 2.30 -5.71
C ILE A 56 -1.45 3.70 -5.10
N GLU A 57 -2.48 4.03 -4.33
CA GLU A 57 -2.57 5.28 -3.58
C GLU A 57 -1.40 5.43 -2.58
N GLY A 58 -1.09 4.38 -1.82
CA GLY A 58 0.08 4.37 -0.92
C GLY A 58 1.40 4.59 -1.66
N LEU A 59 1.60 3.90 -2.79
CA LEU A 59 2.78 4.06 -3.63
C LEU A 59 2.90 5.47 -4.23
N SER A 60 1.77 6.10 -4.62
CA SER A 60 1.75 7.47 -5.15
C SER A 60 2.20 8.50 -4.13
N HIS A 61 2.12 8.18 -2.85
CA HIS A 61 2.64 8.98 -1.73
C HIS A 61 4.03 8.52 -1.26
N HIS A 62 4.68 7.66 -2.03
CA HIS A 62 6.02 7.13 -1.76
C HIS A 62 6.12 6.45 -0.38
N LEU A 63 5.04 5.78 0.05
CA LEU A 63 4.99 5.11 1.34
C LEU A 63 5.59 3.71 1.24
N PRO A 64 6.53 3.33 2.12
CA PRO A 64 6.87 1.93 2.33
C PRO A 64 5.62 1.13 2.68
N MET A 65 5.51 -0.07 2.11
CA MET A 65 4.30 -0.87 2.17
C MET A 65 4.48 -2.13 3.02
N ILE A 66 3.45 -2.51 3.74
CA ILE A 66 3.32 -3.87 4.30
C ILE A 66 1.97 -4.42 3.88
N SER A 67 1.94 -5.64 3.40
CA SER A 67 0.71 -6.33 3.04
C SER A 67 0.76 -7.79 3.45
N HIS A 68 -0.41 -8.44 3.40
CA HIS A 68 -0.58 -9.85 3.74
C HIS A 68 -0.80 -10.67 2.47
N THR A 69 -0.15 -11.84 2.36
CA THR A 69 -0.24 -12.69 1.17
C THR A 69 -1.48 -13.55 1.13
N ALA A 70 -2.23 -13.68 2.23
CA ALA A 70 -3.13 -14.82 2.54
C ALA A 70 -3.94 -15.38 1.36
N SER A 71 -3.93 -14.77 0.19
CA SER A 71 -4.68 -15.31 -0.94
C SER A 71 -4.35 -14.74 -2.32
N SER A 72 -3.44 -13.79 -2.50
CA SER A 72 -3.18 -13.33 -3.87
C SER A 72 -1.75 -12.88 -4.13
N MET A 73 -1.22 -13.41 -5.21
CA MET A 73 0.07 -13.01 -5.79
C MET A 73 0.09 -11.54 -6.22
N GLY A 74 -1.08 -10.93 -6.45
CA GLY A 74 -1.20 -9.58 -7.00
C GLY A 74 -0.63 -8.49 -6.10
N GLN A 75 -0.80 -8.60 -4.78
CA GLN A 75 -0.23 -7.62 -3.85
C GLN A 75 1.31 -7.64 -3.85
N LYS A 76 1.91 -8.83 -3.94
CA LYS A 76 3.37 -8.98 -4.05
C LYS A 76 3.88 -8.33 -5.33
N GLU A 77 3.18 -8.56 -6.44
CA GLU A 77 3.50 -7.94 -7.71
C GLU A 77 3.32 -6.41 -7.66
N GLN A 78 2.25 -5.92 -7.02
CA GLN A 78 2.01 -4.49 -6.90
C GLN A 78 3.07 -3.78 -6.07
N ILE A 79 3.44 -4.33 -4.91
CA ILE A 79 4.38 -3.73 -3.96
C ILE A 79 5.81 -3.87 -4.46
N GLY A 80 6.21 -5.05 -4.99
CA GLY A 80 7.60 -5.32 -5.37
C GLY A 80 8.56 -5.01 -4.22
N ASP A 81 9.63 -4.29 -4.52
CA ASP A 81 10.66 -3.94 -3.54
C ASP A 81 10.32 -2.69 -2.69
N ALA A 82 9.08 -2.19 -2.76
CA ALA A 82 8.63 -1.04 -1.99
C ALA A 82 8.25 -1.38 -0.54
N GLY A 83 8.41 -2.62 -0.12
CA GLY A 83 8.09 -3.08 1.23
C GLY A 83 8.04 -4.58 1.34
N GLU A 84 7.24 -5.07 2.27
CA GLU A 84 7.14 -6.49 2.59
C GLU A 84 5.72 -7.01 2.38
N VAL A 85 5.64 -8.25 1.90
CA VAL A 85 4.39 -9.01 1.80
C VAL A 85 4.59 -10.29 2.60
N VAL A 86 3.82 -10.44 3.66
CA VAL A 86 4.01 -11.42 4.72
C VAL A 86 2.86 -12.42 4.78
N GLU A 87 3.06 -13.57 5.39
CA GLU A 87 2.06 -14.65 5.42
C GLU A 87 1.24 -14.65 6.71
N ASP A 88 1.80 -14.17 7.81
CA ASP A 88 1.11 -14.16 9.09
C ASP A 88 1.26 -12.82 9.85
N TYR A 89 0.57 -12.72 10.99
CA TYR A 89 0.56 -11.49 11.79
C TYR A 89 1.86 -11.29 12.60
N LEU A 90 2.65 -12.34 12.84
CA LEU A 90 3.94 -12.22 13.52
C LEU A 90 4.95 -11.61 12.56
N GLU A 91 5.03 -12.14 11.34
CA GLU A 91 5.82 -11.55 10.25
C GLU A 91 5.39 -10.12 9.96
N TYR A 92 4.08 -9.82 10.00
CA TYR A 92 3.55 -8.47 9.83
C TYR A 92 4.09 -7.52 10.92
N SER A 93 4.12 -7.98 12.17
CA SER A 93 4.69 -7.22 13.28
C SER A 93 6.18 -6.98 13.11
N ASP A 94 6.92 -7.98 12.64
CA ASP A 94 8.38 -7.88 12.45
C ASP A 94 8.73 -6.99 11.24
N ALA A 95 7.98 -7.08 10.16
CA ALA A 95 8.08 -6.16 9.02
C ALA A 95 7.84 -4.70 9.46
N MET A 96 6.82 -4.47 10.29
CA MET A 96 6.54 -3.14 10.85
C MET A 96 7.70 -2.63 11.70
N LYS A 97 8.24 -3.46 12.61
CA LYS A 97 9.40 -3.11 13.43
C LYS A 97 10.63 -2.81 12.57
N ASN A 98 10.87 -3.62 11.54
CA ASN A 98 11.99 -3.42 10.63
C ASN A 98 11.89 -2.05 9.94
N LEU A 99 10.75 -1.71 9.36
CA LEU A 99 10.53 -0.39 8.75
C LEU A 99 10.64 0.76 9.75
N MET A 100 10.24 0.58 11.00
CA MET A 100 10.31 1.63 12.03
C MET A 100 11.71 1.82 12.60
N CYS A 101 12.52 0.75 12.72
CA CYS A 101 13.78 0.77 13.44
C CYS A 101 15.00 0.79 12.50
N ASN A 102 14.88 0.29 11.27
CA ASN A 102 15.96 0.27 10.28
C ASN A 102 15.82 1.42 9.28
N LYS A 103 16.45 2.55 9.60
CA LYS A 103 16.39 3.76 8.79
C LYS A 103 16.84 3.54 7.34
N ASN A 104 17.88 2.75 7.12
CA ASN A 104 18.38 2.50 5.77
C ASN A 104 17.36 1.70 4.96
N TYR A 105 16.79 0.66 5.54
CA TYR A 105 15.75 -0.14 4.90
C TYR A 105 14.51 0.70 4.59
N TYR A 106 14.06 1.52 5.53
CA TYR A 106 12.95 2.45 5.33
C TYR A 106 13.19 3.37 4.12
N VAL A 107 14.37 3.97 4.03
CA VAL A 107 14.72 4.88 2.91
C VAL A 107 14.72 4.12 1.57
N VAL A 108 15.26 2.91 1.54
CA VAL A 108 15.26 2.06 0.32
C VAL A 108 13.83 1.75 -0.11
N CYS A 109 12.97 1.29 0.80
CA CYS A 109 11.57 1.01 0.49
C CYS A 109 10.82 2.25 -0.01
N LYS A 110 11.08 3.41 0.59
CA LYS A 110 10.48 4.69 0.16
C LYS A 110 10.88 5.07 -1.26
N LEU A 111 12.15 4.97 -1.60
CA LEU A 111 12.65 5.24 -2.96
C LEU A 111 12.10 4.24 -3.98
N ASN A 112 11.98 2.98 -3.59
CA ASN A 112 11.38 1.94 -4.43
C ASN A 112 9.88 2.18 -4.63
N ALA A 113 9.16 2.67 -3.63
CA ALA A 113 7.75 3.03 -3.76
C ALA A 113 7.55 4.16 -4.79
N GLU A 114 8.37 5.22 -4.73
CA GLU A 114 8.38 6.30 -5.69
C GLU A 114 8.68 5.79 -7.11
N LYS A 115 9.76 5.03 -7.26
CA LYS A 115 10.18 4.46 -8.54
C LYS A 115 9.07 3.60 -9.14
N ARG A 116 8.52 2.69 -8.33
CA ARG A 116 7.47 1.76 -8.78
C ARG A 116 6.22 2.49 -9.22
N TYR A 117 5.77 3.51 -8.48
CA TYR A 117 4.64 4.33 -8.89
C TYR A 117 4.90 4.97 -10.25
N ARG A 118 6.02 5.66 -10.41
CA ARG A 118 6.37 6.37 -11.66
C ARG A 118 6.50 5.46 -12.88
N GLU A 119 7.07 4.26 -12.70
CA GLU A 119 7.32 3.35 -13.82
C GLU A 119 6.10 2.52 -14.24
N ILE A 120 5.18 2.24 -13.29
CA ILE A 120 4.12 1.27 -13.53
C ILE A 120 2.72 1.90 -13.45
N TYR A 121 2.49 2.79 -12.48
CA TYR A 121 1.13 3.25 -12.14
C TYR A 121 0.88 4.72 -12.48
N ASP A 122 1.90 5.50 -12.78
CA ASP A 122 1.72 6.89 -13.19
C ASP A 122 1.00 6.97 -14.54
N VAL A 123 -0.01 7.85 -14.61
CA VAL A 123 -0.90 7.97 -15.77
C VAL A 123 -0.14 8.18 -17.09
N PRO A 124 0.85 9.09 -17.19
CA PRO A 124 1.67 9.24 -18.40
C PRO A 124 2.38 7.96 -18.82
N SER A 125 2.94 7.20 -17.87
CA SER A 125 3.61 5.91 -18.14
C SER A 125 2.65 4.87 -18.69
N ILE A 126 1.46 4.76 -18.11
CA ILE A 126 0.40 3.84 -18.56
C ILE A 126 -0.05 4.20 -19.97
N ILE A 127 -0.37 5.48 -20.22
CA ILE A 127 -0.83 5.93 -21.54
C ILE A 127 0.23 5.65 -22.61
N SER A 128 1.50 5.93 -22.32
CA SER A 128 2.60 5.67 -23.26
C SER A 128 2.67 4.18 -23.66
N LYS A 129 2.53 3.26 -22.70
CA LYS A 129 2.51 1.82 -22.96
C LYS A 129 1.31 1.41 -23.82
N PHE A 130 0.12 1.91 -23.52
CA PHE A 130 -1.07 1.63 -24.32
C PHE A 130 -0.94 2.15 -25.74
N VAL A 131 -0.48 3.37 -25.94
CA VAL A 131 -0.25 3.94 -27.27
C VAL A 131 0.73 3.09 -28.09
N THR A 132 1.80 2.60 -27.47
CA THR A 132 2.75 1.71 -28.12
C THR A 132 2.08 0.40 -28.54
N LEU A 133 1.37 -0.27 -27.65
CA LEU A 133 0.66 -1.52 -27.95
C LEU A 133 -0.37 -1.36 -29.09
N TYR A 134 -1.14 -0.28 -29.08
CA TYR A 134 -2.12 -0.04 -30.14
C TYR A 134 -1.45 0.23 -31.50
N ARG A 135 -0.30 0.93 -31.52
CA ARG A 135 0.45 1.14 -32.76
C ARG A 135 1.05 -0.16 -33.30
N GLU A 136 1.59 -0.99 -32.44
CA GLU A 136 2.11 -2.31 -32.83
C GLU A 136 0.99 -3.21 -33.38
N ALA A 137 -0.15 -3.28 -32.71
CA ALA A 137 -1.30 -4.05 -33.18
C ALA A 137 -1.89 -3.53 -34.52
N ALA A 138 -1.84 -2.23 -34.77
CA ALA A 138 -2.33 -1.65 -36.03
C ALA A 138 -1.38 -1.87 -37.20
N ASN A 139 -0.11 -2.21 -36.95
CA ASN A 139 0.90 -2.48 -37.98
C ASN A 139 1.18 -3.98 -38.22
N ALA A 140 0.49 -4.85 -37.47
CA ALA A 140 0.58 -6.31 -37.60
C ALA A 140 -0.45 -6.85 -38.60
#